data_881d50db0e752e88fe24d70fe38ed32e
#
_entry.id   881d50db0e752e88fe24d70fe38ed32e
#
_cell.length_a   1.000
_cell.length_b   1.000
_cell.length_c   1.000
_cell.angle_alpha   90.00
_cell.angle_beta   90.00
_cell.angle_gamma   90.00
#
_symmetry.space_group_name_H-M   'P 1'
#
loop_
_entity.id
_entity.type
_entity.pdbx_description
1 polymer ?
#
loop_
_entity_poly.entity_id
_entity_poly.type
_entity_poly.pdbx_seq_one_letter_code
_entity_poly.pdbx_strand_id
1 'polypeptide(L)'
;MAQIRLSLSAMHSSDPIATAIETRLNALQASQQLSAWSLIVSFMGDAIGPRGGVVSASTLQTLMQRLGIGHGAVRTAVSRLAADGWIERSREGRNSFYALSGDVGETVLSAERRIYAASSLLPADTPKLLIISADPLSDIILRDIEAVGALQIAPQVILCFSPANALPASLQLSGATIAEASTLKRGTALGEQLAIARQTTEITELLAAYLPVSAALQQADAPSPEDAMALRCLMIHEWRRLALRVLAVPADLVQPDDPEPETRALIASIYARLLGPSEAWLDANATTPAGALPPPDARLSLRFGGR
;
A
#
# COMPACT_ATOMS: atom_id res chain seq x y z
N MET A 1 -56.31 -28.89 20.98
CA MET A 1 -54.91 -29.26 20.64
C MET A 1 -54.41 -28.29 19.57
N ALA A 2 -53.72 -27.26 20.02
CA ALA A 2 -53.14 -26.25 19.15
C ALA A 2 -51.66 -26.60 18.93
N GLN A 3 -51.30 -26.93 17.67
CA GLN A 3 -49.91 -27.13 17.25
C GLN A 3 -49.22 -25.80 17.12
N ILE A 4 -48.25 -25.55 18.01
CA ILE A 4 -47.28 -24.46 17.92
C ILE A 4 -46.28 -24.85 16.85
N ARG A 5 -46.40 -24.21 15.65
CA ARG A 5 -45.34 -24.22 14.66
C ARG A 5 -44.22 -23.31 15.19
N LEU A 6 -43.16 -23.88 15.68
CA LEU A 6 -41.89 -23.21 15.84
C LEU A 6 -41.35 -22.89 14.44
N SER A 7 -41.39 -21.63 14.10
CA SER A 7 -40.65 -21.06 12.94
C SER A 7 -39.17 -21.13 13.29
N LEU A 8 -38.45 -22.08 12.71
CA LEU A 8 -36.99 -22.03 12.66
C LEU A 8 -36.63 -20.85 11.75
N SER A 9 -36.33 -19.72 12.37
CA SER A 9 -35.64 -18.61 11.70
C SER A 9 -34.32 -19.15 11.23
N ALA A 10 -34.15 -19.26 9.91
CA ALA A 10 -32.88 -19.60 9.28
C ALA A 10 -31.82 -18.65 9.81
N MET A 11 -30.88 -19.17 10.60
CA MET A 11 -29.62 -18.52 10.86
C MET A 11 -28.95 -18.30 9.49
N HIS A 12 -29.02 -17.09 8.97
CA HIS A 12 -28.16 -16.67 7.88
C HIS A 12 -26.74 -16.78 8.43
N SER A 13 -26.04 -17.81 8.02
CA SER A 13 -24.59 -17.87 8.17
C SER A 13 -24.07 -16.67 7.39
N SER A 14 -23.69 -15.60 8.11
CA SER A 14 -23.07 -14.44 7.47
C SER A 14 -21.80 -14.92 6.77
N ASP A 15 -21.66 -14.60 5.50
CA ASP A 15 -20.45 -14.92 4.73
C ASP A 15 -19.21 -14.42 5.52
N PRO A 16 -18.28 -15.29 5.90
CA PRO A 16 -17.11 -14.90 6.68
C PRO A 16 -16.29 -13.79 6.02
N ILE A 17 -16.29 -13.74 4.69
CA ILE A 17 -15.55 -12.74 3.91
C ILE A 17 -16.27 -11.40 3.97
N ALA A 18 -17.58 -11.36 3.77
CA ALA A 18 -18.38 -10.14 3.93
C ALA A 18 -18.25 -9.57 5.34
N THR A 19 -18.29 -10.42 6.37
CA THR A 19 -18.07 -10.03 7.76
C THR A 19 -16.67 -9.44 7.98
N ALA A 20 -15.64 -10.03 7.39
CA ALA A 20 -14.27 -9.52 7.48
C ALA A 20 -14.12 -8.15 6.83
N ILE A 21 -14.74 -7.93 5.66
CA ILE A 21 -14.77 -6.63 4.97
C ILE A 21 -15.44 -5.57 5.86
N GLU A 22 -16.62 -5.85 6.38
CA GLU A 22 -17.36 -4.92 7.23
C GLU A 22 -16.60 -4.58 8.51
N THR A 23 -15.97 -5.57 9.13
CA THR A 23 -15.13 -5.36 10.32
C THR A 23 -13.98 -4.40 10.02
N ARG A 24 -13.30 -4.57 8.88
CA ARG A 24 -12.21 -3.67 8.47
C ARG A 24 -12.71 -2.27 8.14
N LEU A 25 -13.81 -2.15 7.39
CA LEU A 25 -14.42 -0.86 7.07
C LEU A 25 -14.79 -0.09 8.33
N ASN A 26 -15.46 -0.73 9.29
CA ASN A 26 -15.85 -0.12 10.55
C ASN A 26 -14.62 0.35 11.36
N ALA A 27 -13.57 -0.44 11.43
CA ALA A 27 -12.33 -0.06 12.10
C ALA A 27 -11.67 1.17 11.46
N LEU A 28 -11.61 1.23 10.14
CA LEU A 28 -11.04 2.37 9.40
C LEU A 28 -11.90 3.62 9.49
N GLN A 29 -13.23 3.49 9.52
CA GLN A 29 -14.13 4.61 9.76
C GLN A 29 -13.98 5.16 11.17
N ALA A 30 -13.92 4.29 12.18
CA ALA A 30 -13.74 4.69 13.57
C ALA A 30 -12.41 5.42 13.81
N SER A 31 -11.34 5.00 13.14
CA SER A 31 -10.01 5.64 13.21
C SER A 31 -9.85 6.84 12.27
N GLN A 32 -10.88 7.22 11.51
CA GLN A 32 -10.85 8.28 10.49
C GLN A 32 -9.78 8.07 9.40
N GLN A 33 -9.37 6.83 9.17
CA GLN A 33 -8.35 6.50 8.18
C GLN A 33 -8.94 6.20 6.79
N LEU A 34 -10.27 6.07 6.69
CA LEU A 34 -10.97 5.83 5.43
C LEU A 34 -11.15 7.14 4.66
N SER A 35 -10.34 7.36 3.65
CA SER A 35 -10.37 8.54 2.79
C SER A 35 -10.74 8.17 1.35
N ALA A 36 -11.80 8.77 0.81
CA ALA A 36 -12.20 8.58 -0.58
C ALA A 36 -11.05 8.88 -1.55
N TRP A 37 -10.32 9.96 -1.35
CA TRP A 37 -9.15 10.34 -2.14
C TRP A 37 -8.10 9.21 -2.16
N SER A 38 -7.75 8.69 -0.99
CA SER A 38 -6.71 7.68 -0.84
C SER A 38 -7.14 6.31 -1.36
N LEU A 39 -8.42 5.92 -1.20
CA LEU A 39 -8.97 4.70 -1.78
C LEU A 39 -8.98 4.75 -3.31
N ILE A 40 -9.37 5.88 -3.90
CA ILE A 40 -9.34 6.06 -5.36
C ILE A 40 -7.92 5.93 -5.89
N VAL A 41 -6.93 6.56 -5.24
CA VAL A 41 -5.51 6.40 -5.62
C VAL A 41 -5.07 4.94 -5.53
N SER A 42 -5.48 4.22 -4.47
CA SER A 42 -5.16 2.79 -4.34
C SER A 42 -5.77 1.96 -5.46
N PHE A 43 -7.05 2.15 -5.77
CA PHE A 43 -7.74 1.45 -6.84
C PHE A 43 -7.13 1.75 -8.22
N MET A 44 -6.88 3.04 -8.51
CA MET A 44 -6.26 3.45 -9.77
C MET A 44 -4.86 2.84 -9.96
N GLY A 45 -4.01 2.88 -8.93
CA GLY A 45 -2.66 2.34 -9.01
C GLY A 45 -2.61 0.81 -9.01
N ASP A 46 -3.42 0.16 -8.16
CA ASP A 46 -3.40 -1.29 -8.00
C ASP A 46 -4.11 -2.04 -9.13
N ALA A 47 -5.35 -1.65 -9.42
CA ALA A 47 -6.24 -2.42 -10.28
C ALA A 47 -6.31 -1.88 -11.72
N ILE A 48 -6.28 -0.57 -11.88
CA ILE A 48 -6.48 0.07 -13.19
C ILE A 48 -5.15 0.36 -13.90
N GLY A 49 -4.09 0.72 -13.16
CA GLY A 49 -2.77 0.98 -13.72
C GLY A 49 -2.24 -0.16 -14.62
N PRO A 50 -2.23 -1.42 -14.18
CA PRO A 50 -1.84 -2.57 -15.01
C PRO A 50 -2.80 -2.87 -16.18
N ARG A 51 -3.97 -2.26 -16.20
CA ARG A 51 -5.05 -2.44 -17.19
C ARG A 51 -5.23 -1.20 -18.09
N GLY A 52 -4.14 -0.49 -18.40
CA GLY A 52 -4.15 0.67 -19.29
C GLY A 52 -4.45 2.01 -18.60
N GLY A 53 -4.66 2.02 -17.29
CA GLY A 53 -4.73 3.24 -16.48
C GLY A 53 -6.02 4.07 -16.60
N VAL A 54 -7.04 3.61 -17.34
CA VAL A 54 -8.27 4.36 -17.61
C VAL A 54 -9.49 3.59 -17.15
N VAL A 55 -10.44 4.25 -16.49
CA VAL A 55 -11.67 3.62 -15.99
C VAL A 55 -12.86 4.59 -16.04
N SER A 56 -14.08 4.06 -16.23
CA SER A 56 -15.30 4.84 -16.20
C SER A 56 -15.64 5.33 -14.78
N ALA A 57 -16.29 6.49 -14.72
CA ALA A 57 -16.79 7.05 -13.46
C ALA A 57 -17.83 6.13 -12.77
N SER A 58 -18.61 5.37 -13.55
CA SER A 58 -19.58 4.41 -13.01
C SER A 58 -18.90 3.25 -12.29
N THR A 59 -17.87 2.64 -12.88
CA THR A 59 -17.10 1.57 -12.25
C THR A 59 -16.48 2.03 -10.92
N LEU A 60 -15.83 3.21 -10.94
CA LEU A 60 -15.26 3.79 -9.74
C LEU A 60 -16.33 4.01 -8.65
N GLN A 61 -17.49 4.53 -9.05
CA GLN A 61 -18.60 4.79 -8.14
C GLN A 61 -19.15 3.50 -7.51
N THR A 62 -19.31 2.45 -8.30
CA THR A 62 -19.80 1.13 -7.83
C THR A 62 -18.87 0.57 -6.75
N LEU A 63 -17.55 0.54 -7.01
CA LEU A 63 -16.59 0.07 -6.01
C LEU A 63 -16.59 0.94 -4.75
N MET A 64 -16.57 2.27 -4.89
CA MET A 64 -16.56 3.17 -3.75
C MET A 64 -17.83 3.03 -2.90
N GLN A 65 -18.99 2.81 -3.52
CA GLN A 65 -20.24 2.55 -2.81
C GLN A 65 -20.19 1.24 -2.01
N ARG A 66 -19.61 0.16 -2.57
CA ARG A 66 -19.36 -1.10 -1.83
C ARG A 66 -18.45 -0.89 -0.61
N LEU A 67 -17.52 0.06 -0.69
CA LEU A 67 -16.63 0.47 0.40
C LEU A 67 -17.25 1.52 1.35
N GLY A 68 -18.54 1.78 1.26
CA GLY A 68 -19.24 2.72 2.14
C GLY A 68 -18.99 4.19 1.84
N ILE A 69 -18.41 4.52 0.69
CA ILE A 69 -18.12 5.90 0.28
C ILE A 69 -19.24 6.44 -0.60
N GLY A 70 -19.97 7.44 -0.09
CA GLY A 70 -21.09 8.05 -0.80
C GLY A 70 -20.69 8.86 -2.05
N HIS A 71 -21.62 9.04 -2.99
CA HIS A 71 -21.43 9.76 -4.25
C HIS A 71 -20.84 11.17 -4.11
N GLY A 72 -21.25 11.90 -3.07
CA GLY A 72 -20.74 13.25 -2.79
C GLY A 72 -19.25 13.25 -2.46
N ALA A 73 -18.82 12.32 -1.62
CA ALA A 73 -17.42 12.17 -1.23
C ALA A 73 -16.54 11.74 -2.43
N VAL A 74 -17.03 10.80 -3.26
CA VAL A 74 -16.33 10.40 -4.50
C VAL A 74 -16.14 11.58 -5.44
N ARG A 75 -17.22 12.35 -5.68
CA ARG A 75 -17.15 13.53 -6.57
C ARG A 75 -16.15 14.57 -6.06
N THR A 76 -16.17 14.85 -4.76
CA THR A 76 -15.20 15.79 -4.14
C THR A 76 -13.79 15.27 -4.25
N ALA A 77 -13.55 13.98 -3.97
CA ALA A 77 -12.24 13.35 -4.05
C ALA A 77 -11.68 13.38 -5.48
N VAL A 78 -12.49 13.04 -6.48
CA VAL A 78 -12.11 13.08 -7.89
C VAL A 78 -11.79 14.50 -8.35
N SER A 79 -12.60 15.49 -7.95
CA SER A 79 -12.35 16.90 -8.27
C SER A 79 -11.02 17.37 -7.70
N ARG A 80 -10.70 16.98 -6.46
CA ARG A 80 -9.42 17.29 -5.82
C ARG A 80 -8.26 16.57 -6.49
N LEU A 81 -8.39 15.27 -6.79
CA LEU A 81 -7.36 14.50 -7.52
C LEU A 81 -7.03 15.12 -8.87
N ALA A 82 -8.04 15.62 -9.59
CA ALA A 82 -7.83 16.31 -10.87
C ALA A 82 -7.16 17.68 -10.66
N ALA A 83 -7.54 18.45 -9.65
CA ALA A 83 -6.92 19.73 -9.34
C ALA A 83 -5.46 19.58 -8.90
N ASP A 84 -5.15 18.49 -8.17
CA ASP A 84 -3.80 18.16 -7.71
C ASP A 84 -2.94 17.47 -8.81
N GLY A 85 -3.48 17.29 -10.05
CA GLY A 85 -2.78 16.70 -11.18
C GLY A 85 -2.55 15.18 -11.12
N TRP A 86 -3.27 14.47 -10.22
CA TRP A 86 -3.14 13.02 -10.11
C TRP A 86 -3.90 12.25 -11.18
N ILE A 87 -5.06 12.78 -11.58
CA ILE A 87 -5.91 12.17 -12.60
C ILE A 87 -6.34 13.18 -13.64
N GLU A 88 -6.56 12.69 -14.85
CA GLU A 88 -7.18 13.41 -15.93
C GLU A 88 -8.62 12.94 -16.11
N ARG A 89 -9.50 13.86 -16.50
CA ARG A 89 -10.88 13.55 -16.81
C ARG A 89 -11.13 13.72 -18.29
N SER A 90 -11.67 12.68 -18.91
CA SER A 90 -12.22 12.76 -20.27
C SER A 90 -13.73 12.49 -20.26
N ARG A 91 -14.39 12.84 -21.35
CA ARG A 91 -15.83 12.60 -21.54
C ARG A 91 -16.10 12.11 -22.93
N GLU A 92 -16.85 11.00 -23.03
CA GLU A 92 -17.35 10.49 -24.29
C GLU A 92 -18.87 10.32 -24.18
N GLY A 93 -19.60 11.13 -24.96
CA GLY A 93 -21.05 11.20 -24.87
C GLY A 93 -21.53 11.56 -23.47
N ARG A 94 -22.26 10.65 -22.84
CA ARG A 94 -22.79 10.80 -21.46
C ARG A 94 -21.84 10.26 -20.40
N ASN A 95 -20.79 9.53 -20.79
CA ASN A 95 -19.88 8.86 -19.88
C ASN A 95 -18.66 9.72 -19.57
N SER A 96 -18.24 9.71 -18.31
CA SER A 96 -16.97 10.30 -17.88
C SER A 96 -15.99 9.19 -17.57
N PHE A 97 -14.72 9.43 -17.90
CA PHE A 97 -13.61 8.52 -17.63
C PHE A 97 -12.51 9.24 -16.86
N TYR A 98 -11.78 8.48 -16.07
CA TYR A 98 -10.64 8.95 -15.30
C TYR A 98 -9.41 8.14 -15.67
N ALA A 99 -8.32 8.85 -15.91
CA ALA A 99 -7.00 8.27 -16.20
C ALA A 99 -6.01 8.75 -15.17
N LEU A 100 -4.99 7.95 -14.84
CA LEU A 100 -3.82 8.46 -14.13
C LEU A 100 -3.11 9.46 -15.04
N SER A 101 -2.75 10.62 -14.49
CA SER A 101 -2.00 11.65 -15.24
C SER A 101 -0.62 11.12 -15.63
N GLY A 102 -0.15 11.48 -16.83
CA GLY A 102 1.19 11.17 -17.29
C GLY A 102 2.28 11.68 -16.34
N ASP A 103 2.06 12.82 -15.71
CA ASP A 103 3.02 13.48 -14.81
C ASP A 103 3.27 12.68 -13.51
N VAL A 104 2.31 11.85 -13.07
CA VAL A 104 2.48 11.01 -11.89
C VAL A 104 2.96 9.58 -12.21
N GLY A 105 3.17 9.26 -13.50
CA GLY A 105 3.51 7.90 -13.94
C GLY A 105 4.74 7.33 -13.24
N GLU A 106 5.84 8.07 -13.20
CA GLU A 106 7.08 7.64 -12.51
C GLU A 106 6.87 7.50 -10.99
N THR A 107 6.12 8.39 -10.37
CA THR A 107 5.79 8.32 -8.94
C THR A 107 4.99 7.06 -8.64
N VAL A 108 3.99 6.74 -9.46
CA VAL A 108 3.18 5.53 -9.33
C VAL A 108 4.03 4.28 -9.51
N LEU A 109 4.89 4.22 -10.54
CA LEU A 109 5.79 3.10 -10.77
C LEU A 109 6.81 2.91 -9.65
N SER A 110 7.37 3.99 -9.12
CA SER A 110 8.27 3.93 -7.96
C SER A 110 7.55 3.41 -6.71
N ALA A 111 6.34 3.89 -6.46
CA ALA A 111 5.51 3.39 -5.36
C ALA A 111 5.15 1.91 -5.55
N GLU A 112 4.79 1.48 -6.76
CA GLU A 112 4.47 0.09 -7.09
C GLU A 112 5.63 -0.85 -6.76
N ARG A 113 6.86 -0.48 -7.12
CA ARG A 113 8.06 -1.27 -6.80
C ARG A 113 8.23 -1.49 -5.30
N ARG A 114 7.89 -0.52 -4.45
CA ARG A 114 7.98 -0.64 -2.98
C ARG A 114 6.82 -1.40 -2.38
N ILE A 115 5.60 -1.13 -2.82
CA ILE A 115 4.37 -1.76 -2.32
C ILE A 115 4.40 -3.27 -2.57
N TYR A 116 4.79 -3.67 -3.78
CA TYR A 116 4.75 -5.06 -4.24
C TYR A 116 6.12 -5.73 -4.29
N ALA A 117 7.14 -5.16 -3.66
CA ALA A 117 8.43 -5.81 -3.50
C ALA A 117 8.29 -7.16 -2.80
N ALA A 118 9.11 -8.13 -3.16
CA ALA A 118 9.19 -9.41 -2.46
C ALA A 118 9.76 -9.26 -1.04
N SER A 119 10.60 -8.25 -0.82
CA SER A 119 11.21 -7.91 0.47
C SER A 119 11.46 -6.40 0.56
N SER A 120 11.42 -5.85 1.75
CA SER A 120 11.91 -4.51 2.08
C SER A 120 13.34 -4.52 2.64
N LEU A 121 13.95 -5.71 2.78
CA LEU A 121 15.29 -5.83 3.32
C LEU A 121 16.33 -5.69 2.22
N LEU A 122 17.40 -4.98 2.54
CA LEU A 122 18.60 -4.90 1.73
C LEU A 122 19.54 -6.08 2.04
N PRO A 123 20.42 -6.47 1.10
CA PRO A 123 21.49 -7.44 1.38
C PRO A 123 22.30 -7.06 2.61
N ALA A 124 22.76 -8.03 3.39
CA ALA A 124 23.52 -7.78 4.62
C ALA A 124 24.86 -7.05 4.38
N ASP A 125 25.41 -7.22 3.18
CA ASP A 125 26.65 -6.58 2.71
C ASP A 125 26.43 -5.17 2.14
N THR A 126 25.21 -4.63 2.18
CA THR A 126 24.92 -3.26 1.76
C THR A 126 25.80 -2.27 2.56
N PRO A 127 26.47 -1.32 1.90
CA PRO A 127 27.29 -0.32 2.58
C PRO A 127 26.51 0.45 3.64
N LYS A 128 27.12 0.64 4.80
CA LYS A 128 26.58 1.38 5.94
C LYS A 128 27.43 2.62 6.14
N LEU A 129 26.87 3.77 5.83
CA LEU A 129 27.57 5.05 5.95
C LEU A 129 27.09 5.81 7.18
N LEU A 130 28.01 6.25 8.01
CA LEU A 130 27.79 7.23 9.05
C LEU A 130 28.16 8.61 8.52
N ILE A 131 27.21 9.52 8.56
CA ILE A 131 27.36 10.90 8.16
C ILE A 131 27.32 11.73 9.43
N ILE A 132 28.43 12.45 9.72
CA ILE A 132 28.61 13.21 10.95
C ILE A 132 28.85 14.65 10.55
N SER A 133 28.03 15.57 11.05
CA SER A 133 28.16 17.00 10.83
C SER A 133 28.52 17.72 12.13
N ALA A 134 29.24 18.85 12.04
CA ALA A 134 29.56 19.70 13.20
C ALA A 134 28.25 20.34 13.76
N ASP A 135 27.39 20.79 12.87
CA ASP A 135 26.08 21.38 13.17
C ASP A 135 24.94 20.53 12.66
N PRO A 136 23.70 20.69 13.18
CA PRO A 136 22.54 20.03 12.64
C PRO A 136 22.37 20.32 11.14
N LEU A 137 22.08 19.29 10.35
CA LEU A 137 21.85 19.44 8.91
C LEU A 137 20.56 20.23 8.64
N SER A 138 20.56 21.01 7.56
CA SER A 138 19.38 21.76 7.16
C SER A 138 18.24 20.83 6.68
N ASP A 139 16.98 21.29 6.78
CA ASP A 139 15.81 20.55 6.33
C ASP A 139 15.87 20.15 4.84
N ILE A 140 16.61 20.89 4.03
CA ILE A 140 16.82 20.56 2.60
C ILE A 140 17.68 19.31 2.49
N ILE A 141 18.82 19.29 3.19
CA ILE A 141 19.74 18.14 3.20
C ILE A 141 19.03 16.91 3.80
N LEU A 142 18.29 17.09 4.89
CA LEU A 142 17.55 16.00 5.53
C LEU A 142 16.55 15.37 4.56
N ARG A 143 15.77 16.17 3.82
CA ARG A 143 14.84 15.67 2.80
C ARG A 143 15.55 14.93 1.66
N ASP A 144 16.69 15.45 1.19
CA ASP A 144 17.46 14.80 0.13
C ASP A 144 18.02 13.44 0.60
N ILE A 145 18.39 13.33 1.86
CA ILE A 145 18.92 12.09 2.46
C ILE A 145 17.80 11.10 2.74
N GLU A 146 16.64 11.54 3.21
CA GLU A 146 15.47 10.70 3.39
C GLU A 146 15.04 10.05 2.06
N ALA A 147 15.13 10.79 0.95
CA ALA A 147 14.82 10.27 -0.37
C ALA A 147 15.72 9.11 -0.81
N VAL A 148 16.95 9.02 -0.30
CA VAL A 148 17.88 7.90 -0.57
C VAL A 148 17.87 6.83 0.54
N GLY A 149 16.92 6.88 1.48
CA GLY A 149 16.74 5.84 2.49
C GLY A 149 17.70 5.95 3.67
N ALA A 150 17.90 7.14 4.20
CA ALA A 150 18.73 7.39 5.38
C ALA A 150 17.88 7.54 6.66
N LEU A 151 18.50 7.28 7.80
CA LEU A 151 17.94 7.39 9.13
C LEU A 151 18.75 8.40 9.96
N GLN A 152 18.11 9.47 10.41
CA GLN A 152 18.72 10.35 11.39
C GLN A 152 18.68 9.69 12.78
N ILE A 153 19.84 9.33 13.33
CA ILE A 153 19.95 8.67 14.64
C ILE A 153 20.31 9.65 15.77
N ALA A 154 20.79 10.84 15.42
CA ALA A 154 20.97 11.97 16.31
C ALA A 154 20.97 13.27 15.48
N PRO A 155 20.83 14.48 16.09
CA PRO A 155 20.76 15.74 15.34
C PRO A 155 21.91 15.98 14.34
N GLN A 156 23.07 15.39 14.61
CA GLN A 156 24.30 15.54 13.83
C GLN A 156 24.80 14.23 13.24
N VAL A 157 24.01 13.13 13.38
CA VAL A 157 24.45 11.80 12.94
C VAL A 157 23.35 11.12 12.15
N ILE A 158 23.68 10.74 10.93
CA ILE A 158 22.77 10.04 10.02
C ILE A 158 23.41 8.71 9.63
N LEU A 159 22.60 7.68 9.59
CA LEU A 159 22.94 6.36 9.07
C LEU A 159 22.27 6.19 7.70
N CYS A 160 23.06 5.90 6.67
CA CYS A 160 22.60 5.69 5.31
C CYS A 160 23.01 4.31 4.79
N PHE A 161 22.11 3.63 4.08
CA PHE A 161 22.31 2.30 3.50
C PHE A 161 22.49 2.39 1.99
N SER A 162 23.56 3.05 1.56
CA SER A 162 23.81 3.30 0.16
C SER A 162 25.30 3.51 -0.06
N PRO A 163 25.84 3.22 -1.24
CA PRO A 163 27.23 3.53 -1.53
C PRO A 163 27.47 5.05 -1.55
N ALA A 164 28.67 5.47 -1.18
CA ALA A 164 29.00 6.91 -1.01
C ALA A 164 28.79 7.74 -2.28
N ASN A 165 28.94 7.14 -3.46
CA ASN A 165 28.72 7.82 -4.75
C ASN A 165 27.23 8.05 -5.09
N ALA A 166 26.32 7.44 -4.35
CA ALA A 166 24.86 7.65 -4.51
C ALA A 166 24.31 8.71 -3.54
N LEU A 167 25.15 9.29 -2.67
CA LEU A 167 24.73 10.34 -1.75
C LEU A 167 24.44 11.66 -2.51
N PRO A 168 23.43 12.43 -2.06
CA PRO A 168 23.11 13.72 -2.66
C PRO A 168 24.29 14.70 -2.67
N ALA A 169 24.41 15.47 -3.75
CA ALA A 169 25.45 16.49 -3.87
C ALA A 169 25.35 17.56 -2.76
N SER A 170 24.15 17.89 -2.31
CA SER A 170 23.90 18.80 -1.18
C SER A 170 24.61 18.35 0.11
N LEU A 171 24.68 17.05 0.35
CA LEU A 171 25.40 16.48 1.49
C LEU A 171 26.92 16.61 1.33
N GLN A 172 27.45 16.36 0.14
CA GLN A 172 28.89 16.49 -0.15
C GLN A 172 29.38 17.93 0.04
N LEU A 173 28.53 18.92 -0.25
CA LEU A 173 28.82 20.35 -0.07
C LEU A 173 28.65 20.83 1.38
N SER A 174 28.03 20.04 2.26
CA SER A 174 27.76 20.42 3.66
C SER A 174 28.99 20.42 4.56
N GLY A 175 30.14 19.87 4.13
CA GLY A 175 31.32 19.67 4.95
C GLY A 175 31.20 18.54 5.99
N ALA A 176 30.15 17.72 5.91
CA ALA A 176 29.98 16.57 6.79
C ALA A 176 31.04 15.50 6.55
N THR A 177 31.47 14.86 7.64
CA THR A 177 32.34 13.69 7.56
C THR A 177 31.56 12.46 7.23
N ILE A 178 31.97 11.71 6.21
CA ILE A 178 31.33 10.45 5.78
C ILE A 178 32.31 9.33 6.14
N ALA A 179 31.85 8.38 6.96
CA ALA A 179 32.61 7.20 7.33
C ALA A 179 31.84 5.93 6.91
N GLU A 180 32.51 5.01 6.26
CA GLU A 180 31.96 3.70 5.98
C GLU A 180 32.18 2.76 7.18
N ALA A 181 31.08 2.21 7.69
CA ALA A 181 31.12 1.26 8.79
C ALA A 181 31.12 -0.17 8.26
N SER A 182 32.28 -0.82 8.26
CA SER A 182 32.41 -2.24 7.88
C SER A 182 31.70 -3.18 8.86
N THR A 183 31.57 -2.76 10.12
CA THR A 183 30.84 -3.47 11.17
C THR A 183 30.01 -2.49 11.97
N LEU A 184 28.72 -2.64 11.93
CA LEU A 184 27.78 -1.86 12.74
C LEU A 184 27.03 -2.81 13.67
N LYS A 185 27.27 -2.69 14.98
CA LYS A 185 26.55 -3.44 15.99
C LYS A 185 25.35 -2.62 16.45
N ARG A 186 24.15 -3.23 16.36
CA ARG A 186 22.93 -2.61 16.84
C ARG A 186 22.91 -2.57 18.36
N GLY A 187 23.03 -1.39 18.96
CA GLY A 187 22.72 -1.14 20.37
C GLY A 187 21.22 -0.83 20.56
N THR A 188 20.77 -0.69 21.80
CA THR A 188 19.36 -0.44 22.15
C THR A 188 18.82 0.81 21.47
N ALA A 189 19.52 1.93 21.55
CA ALA A 189 19.07 3.20 20.95
C ALA A 189 18.90 3.11 19.43
N LEU A 190 19.84 2.50 18.71
CA LEU A 190 19.70 2.28 17.27
C LEU A 190 18.54 1.32 16.97
N GLY A 191 18.34 0.27 17.79
CA GLY A 191 17.24 -0.65 17.66
C GLY A 191 15.87 0.03 17.76
N GLU A 192 15.70 0.95 18.69
CA GLU A 192 14.47 1.75 18.86
C GLU A 192 14.22 2.67 17.65
N GLN A 193 15.25 3.36 17.16
CA GLN A 193 15.14 4.21 15.97
C GLN A 193 14.79 3.40 14.72
N LEU A 194 15.40 2.23 14.55
CA LEU A 194 15.06 1.33 13.45
C LEU A 194 13.62 0.81 13.55
N ALA A 195 13.15 0.46 14.76
CA ALA A 195 11.76 0.02 14.95
C ALA A 195 10.76 1.11 14.52
N ILE A 196 11.02 2.37 14.86
CA ILE A 196 10.21 3.52 14.41
C ILE A 196 10.27 3.66 12.88
N ALA A 197 11.46 3.66 12.30
CA ALA A 197 11.66 3.83 10.85
C ALA A 197 11.07 2.66 10.04
N ARG A 198 10.93 1.49 10.64
CA ARG A 198 10.30 0.31 10.05
C ARG A 198 8.81 0.20 10.36
N GLN A 199 8.22 1.18 11.06
CA GLN A 199 6.78 1.23 11.38
C GLN A 199 6.30 -0.02 12.13
N THR A 200 7.11 -0.55 13.06
CA THR A 200 6.92 -1.86 13.71
C THR A 200 5.57 -1.98 14.40
N THR A 201 5.14 -0.93 15.11
CA THR A 201 3.85 -0.91 15.82
C THR A 201 2.67 -1.00 14.85
N GLU A 202 2.62 -0.11 13.86
CA GLU A 202 1.51 -0.05 12.89
C GLU A 202 1.47 -1.30 12.01
N ILE A 203 2.62 -1.89 11.70
CA ILE A 203 2.70 -3.15 10.93
C ILE A 203 2.21 -4.33 11.79
N THR A 204 2.52 -4.36 13.09
CA THR A 204 1.99 -5.37 14.01
C THR A 204 0.46 -5.29 14.09
N GLU A 205 -0.09 -4.08 14.18
CA GLU A 205 -1.53 -3.86 14.16
C GLU A 205 -2.16 -4.33 12.84
N LEU A 206 -1.53 -4.05 11.71
CA LEU A 206 -2.00 -4.50 10.41
C LEU A 206 -1.95 -6.03 10.30
N LEU A 207 -0.87 -6.67 10.75
CA LEU A 207 -0.75 -8.13 10.81
C LEU A 207 -1.92 -8.74 11.59
N ALA A 208 -2.13 -8.26 12.81
CA ALA A 208 -3.23 -8.74 13.67
C ALA A 208 -4.60 -8.54 13.03
N ALA A 209 -4.80 -7.46 12.28
CA ALA A 209 -6.04 -7.14 11.60
C ALA A 209 -6.34 -8.04 10.39
N TYR A 210 -5.31 -8.53 9.69
CA TYR A 210 -5.47 -9.35 8.48
C TYR A 210 -5.32 -10.86 8.72
N LEU A 211 -4.85 -11.31 9.87
CA LEU A 211 -4.88 -12.74 10.24
C LEU A 211 -6.29 -13.36 10.20
N PRO A 212 -7.34 -12.74 10.80
CA PRO A 212 -8.70 -13.25 10.69
C PRO A 212 -9.23 -13.26 9.25
N VAL A 213 -8.87 -12.26 8.43
CA VAL A 213 -9.22 -12.20 7.00
C VAL A 213 -8.62 -13.37 6.24
N SER A 214 -7.34 -13.67 6.46
CA SER A 214 -6.68 -14.83 5.87
C SER A 214 -7.34 -16.15 6.27
N ALA A 215 -7.70 -16.29 7.56
CA ALA A 215 -8.40 -17.46 8.06
C ALA A 215 -9.79 -17.63 7.42
N ALA A 216 -10.55 -16.55 7.26
CA ALA A 216 -11.85 -16.55 6.58
C ALA A 216 -11.72 -16.99 5.10
N LEU A 217 -10.72 -16.46 4.39
CA LEU A 217 -10.44 -16.84 3.02
C LEU A 217 -9.98 -18.30 2.85
N GLN A 218 -9.38 -18.90 3.87
CA GLN A 218 -8.98 -20.32 3.85
C GLN A 218 -10.16 -21.27 4.10
N GLN A 219 -11.15 -20.83 4.86
CA GLN A 219 -12.31 -21.64 5.27
C GLN A 219 -13.49 -21.55 4.28
N ALA A 220 -13.58 -20.45 3.53
CA ALA A 220 -14.65 -20.21 2.59
C ALA A 220 -14.31 -20.71 1.18
N ASP A 221 -15.32 -20.95 0.36
CA ASP A 221 -15.20 -20.99 -1.09
C ASP A 221 -14.61 -19.66 -1.60
N ALA A 222 -14.30 -19.62 -2.89
CA ALA A 222 -13.75 -18.38 -3.48
C ALA A 222 -14.71 -17.20 -3.20
N PRO A 223 -14.17 -16.01 -2.80
CA PRO A 223 -14.98 -14.83 -2.55
C PRO A 223 -15.77 -14.43 -3.81
N SER A 224 -16.91 -13.77 -3.62
CA SER A 224 -17.61 -13.15 -4.74
C SER A 224 -16.67 -12.18 -5.46
N PRO A 225 -16.78 -12.00 -6.80
CA PRO A 225 -15.95 -11.04 -7.53
C PRO A 225 -16.00 -9.62 -6.94
N GLU A 226 -17.14 -9.16 -6.48
CA GLU A 226 -17.33 -7.85 -5.87
C GLU A 226 -16.61 -7.73 -4.52
N ASP A 227 -16.76 -8.73 -3.65
CA ASP A 227 -16.11 -8.75 -2.34
C ASP A 227 -14.59 -8.90 -2.47
N ALA A 228 -14.12 -9.69 -3.44
CA ALA A 228 -12.71 -9.81 -3.75
C ALA A 228 -12.10 -8.46 -4.17
N MET A 229 -12.80 -7.71 -5.04
CA MET A 229 -12.33 -6.40 -5.48
C MET A 229 -12.35 -5.38 -4.33
N ALA A 230 -13.40 -5.38 -3.53
CA ALA A 230 -13.52 -4.49 -2.37
C ALA A 230 -12.42 -4.77 -1.34
N LEU A 231 -12.21 -6.04 -0.98
CA LEU A 231 -11.19 -6.44 -0.01
C LEU A 231 -9.76 -6.18 -0.53
N ARG A 232 -9.50 -6.45 -1.81
CA ARG A 232 -8.23 -6.13 -2.45
C ARG A 232 -7.93 -4.64 -2.38
N CYS A 233 -8.89 -3.80 -2.75
CA CYS A 233 -8.75 -2.33 -2.71
C CYS A 233 -8.47 -1.85 -1.28
N LEU A 234 -9.22 -2.34 -0.29
CA LEU A 234 -9.09 -1.98 1.10
C LEU A 234 -7.72 -2.41 1.68
N MET A 235 -7.34 -3.65 1.46
CA MET A 235 -6.06 -4.20 1.91
C MET A 235 -4.87 -3.43 1.33
N ILE A 236 -4.86 -3.17 0.03
CA ILE A 236 -3.79 -2.41 -0.60
C ILE A 236 -3.80 -0.95 -0.15
N HIS A 237 -4.97 -0.37 0.14
CA HIS A 237 -5.05 0.97 0.72
C HIS A 237 -4.34 1.05 2.08
N GLU A 238 -4.52 0.09 2.97
CA GLU A 238 -3.85 0.06 4.26
C GLU A 238 -2.35 -0.27 4.11
N TRP A 239 -2.04 -1.34 3.38
CA TRP A 239 -0.68 -1.81 3.19
C TRP A 239 0.24 -0.76 2.55
N ARG A 240 -0.17 -0.12 1.46
CA ARG A 240 0.68 0.87 0.78
C ARG A 240 1.09 2.04 1.67
N ARG A 241 0.24 2.44 2.61
CA ARG A 241 0.52 3.54 3.54
C ARG A 241 1.69 3.22 4.46
N LEU A 242 1.87 1.96 4.81
CA LEU A 242 2.99 1.47 5.59
C LEU A 242 4.18 1.14 4.69
N ALA A 243 3.99 0.33 3.66
CA ALA A 243 5.04 -0.09 2.74
C ALA A 243 5.84 1.08 2.14
N LEU A 244 5.19 2.22 1.88
CA LEU A 244 5.85 3.43 1.37
C LEU A 244 6.64 4.21 2.43
N ARG A 245 6.44 3.92 3.72
CA ARG A 245 7.15 4.59 4.83
C ARG A 245 8.22 3.71 5.46
N VAL A 246 8.10 2.40 5.31
CA VAL A 246 9.10 1.45 5.84
C VAL A 246 10.46 1.75 5.25
N LEU A 247 11.44 1.99 6.12
CA LEU A 247 12.83 2.15 5.71
C LEU A 247 13.38 0.79 5.27
N ALA A 248 13.97 0.74 4.08
CA ALA A 248 14.75 -0.41 3.64
C ALA A 248 16.08 -0.43 4.39
N VAL A 249 16.38 -1.53 5.07
CA VAL A 249 17.59 -1.68 5.90
C VAL A 249 18.28 -3.01 5.61
N PRO A 250 19.61 -3.09 5.81
CA PRO A 250 20.35 -4.35 5.71
C PRO A 250 19.78 -5.41 6.65
N ALA A 251 19.68 -6.66 6.18
CA ALA A 251 19.06 -7.76 6.92
C ALA A 251 19.72 -8.05 8.26
N ASP A 252 21.04 -7.78 8.40
CA ASP A 252 21.81 -7.95 9.63
C ASP A 252 21.49 -6.90 10.72
N LEU A 253 20.81 -5.81 10.37
CA LEU A 253 20.39 -4.77 11.31
C LEU A 253 18.94 -4.92 11.79
N VAL A 254 18.15 -5.77 11.14
CA VAL A 254 16.75 -5.99 11.50
C VAL A 254 16.63 -6.80 12.78
N GLN A 255 15.62 -6.54 13.58
CA GLN A 255 15.30 -7.35 14.75
C GLN A 255 14.72 -8.71 14.32
N PRO A 256 15.01 -9.80 15.06
CA PRO A 256 14.47 -11.12 14.73
C PRO A 256 12.94 -11.18 14.75
N ASP A 257 12.31 -10.30 15.53
CA ASP A 257 10.87 -10.17 15.72
C ASP A 257 10.25 -8.99 14.92
N ASP A 258 10.95 -8.48 13.91
CA ASP A 258 10.40 -7.46 12.99
C ASP A 258 9.16 -8.01 12.27
N PRO A 259 7.99 -7.39 12.42
CA PRO A 259 6.73 -7.93 11.88
C PRO A 259 6.58 -7.71 10.37
N GLU A 260 7.42 -6.88 9.74
CA GLU A 260 7.23 -6.50 8.33
C GLU A 260 7.36 -7.68 7.36
N PRO A 261 8.35 -8.57 7.46
CA PRO A 261 8.46 -9.71 6.55
C PRO A 261 7.25 -10.66 6.64
N GLU A 262 6.75 -10.93 7.85
CA GLU A 262 5.57 -11.75 8.08
C GLU A 262 4.30 -11.09 7.52
N THR A 263 4.12 -9.81 7.80
CA THR A 263 2.98 -9.04 7.30
C THR A 263 2.98 -8.98 5.78
N ARG A 264 4.11 -8.72 5.16
CA ARG A 264 4.25 -8.73 3.69
C ARG A 264 3.89 -10.08 3.10
N ALA A 265 4.35 -11.17 3.69
CA ALA A 265 4.01 -12.52 3.25
C ALA A 265 2.51 -12.81 3.39
N LEU A 266 1.89 -12.38 4.49
CA LEU A 266 0.43 -12.48 4.69
C LEU A 266 -0.35 -11.70 3.63
N ILE A 267 0.01 -10.42 3.42
CA ILE A 267 -0.62 -9.56 2.40
C ILE A 267 -0.46 -10.17 0.99
N ALA A 268 0.73 -10.68 0.65
CA ALA A 268 0.98 -11.37 -0.61
C ALA A 268 0.09 -12.60 -0.81
N SER A 269 -0.06 -13.42 0.24
CA SER A 269 -0.92 -14.60 0.23
C SER A 269 -2.40 -14.25 0.02
N ILE A 270 -2.91 -13.25 0.76
CA ILE A 270 -4.28 -12.75 0.60
C ILE A 270 -4.47 -12.18 -0.81
N TYR A 271 -3.52 -11.35 -1.28
CA TYR A 271 -3.55 -10.76 -2.61
C TYR A 271 -3.67 -11.81 -3.71
N ALA A 272 -2.87 -12.86 -3.64
CA ALA A 272 -2.90 -13.96 -4.62
C ALA A 272 -4.27 -14.67 -4.67
N ARG A 273 -4.93 -14.86 -3.53
CA ARG A 273 -6.28 -15.44 -3.48
C ARG A 273 -7.38 -14.52 -4.02
N LEU A 274 -7.22 -13.21 -3.84
CA LEU A 274 -8.18 -12.22 -4.31
C LEU A 274 -8.02 -11.87 -5.79
N LEU A 275 -6.84 -12.12 -6.37
CA LEU A 275 -6.48 -11.63 -7.70
C LEU A 275 -7.45 -12.12 -8.77
N GLY A 276 -7.62 -13.43 -8.93
CA GLY A 276 -8.51 -13.99 -9.94
C GLY A 276 -9.94 -13.49 -9.87
N PRO A 277 -10.64 -13.62 -8.72
CA PRO A 277 -12.01 -13.10 -8.58
C PRO A 277 -12.10 -11.57 -8.77
N SER A 278 -11.14 -10.78 -8.29
CA SER A 278 -11.16 -9.33 -8.47
C SER A 278 -10.92 -8.90 -9.93
N GLU A 279 -10.08 -9.61 -10.67
CA GLU A 279 -9.92 -9.38 -12.11
C GLU A 279 -11.21 -9.74 -12.88
N ALA A 280 -11.90 -10.81 -12.48
CA ALA A 280 -13.21 -11.16 -13.06
C ALA A 280 -14.26 -10.06 -12.80
N TRP A 281 -14.23 -9.40 -11.63
CA TRP A 281 -15.08 -8.24 -11.37
C TRP A 281 -14.76 -7.07 -12.31
N LEU A 282 -13.48 -6.79 -12.54
CA LEU A 282 -13.06 -5.74 -13.49
C LEU A 282 -13.53 -6.05 -14.91
N ASP A 283 -13.37 -7.28 -15.36
CA ASP A 283 -13.82 -7.70 -16.70
C ASP A 283 -15.34 -7.53 -16.91
N ALA A 284 -16.12 -7.75 -15.85
CA ALA A 284 -17.58 -7.64 -15.91
C ALA A 284 -18.11 -6.20 -15.73
N ASN A 285 -17.40 -5.35 -14.98
CA ASN A 285 -17.94 -4.07 -14.50
C ASN A 285 -17.16 -2.84 -14.97
N ALA A 286 -15.92 -3.02 -15.42
CA ALA A 286 -15.08 -1.88 -15.77
C ALA A 286 -15.07 -1.62 -17.28
N THR A 287 -15.14 -0.34 -17.63
CA THR A 287 -15.12 0.10 -19.03
C THR A 287 -14.14 1.27 -19.24
N THR A 288 -13.64 1.35 -20.46
CA THR A 288 -12.82 2.45 -20.99
C THR A 288 -13.58 3.14 -22.14
N PRO A 289 -13.08 4.26 -22.67
CA PRO A 289 -13.58 4.82 -23.92
C PRO A 289 -13.62 3.83 -25.08
N ALA A 290 -12.66 2.92 -25.13
CA ALA A 290 -12.59 1.88 -26.18
C ALA A 290 -13.48 0.64 -25.92
N GLY A 291 -14.23 0.61 -24.81
CA GLY A 291 -15.06 -0.53 -24.42
C GLY A 291 -14.51 -1.22 -23.15
N ALA A 292 -14.32 -2.54 -23.20
CA ALA A 292 -13.78 -3.31 -22.07
C ALA A 292 -12.36 -2.87 -21.70
N LEU A 293 -11.96 -3.14 -20.44
CA LEU A 293 -10.55 -2.96 -20.04
C LEU A 293 -9.63 -3.86 -20.87
N PRO A 294 -8.42 -3.38 -21.22
CA PRO A 294 -7.41 -4.23 -21.81
C PRO A 294 -6.98 -5.33 -20.81
N PRO A 295 -6.38 -6.44 -21.27
CA PRO A 295 -5.81 -7.44 -20.36
C PRO A 295 -4.74 -6.81 -19.48
N PRO A 296 -4.49 -7.37 -18.27
CA PRO A 296 -3.46 -6.87 -17.39
C PRO A 296 -2.07 -7.03 -18.03
N ASP A 297 -1.18 -6.08 -17.78
CA ASP A 297 0.20 -6.16 -18.21
C ASP A 297 1.04 -7.10 -17.32
N ALA A 298 2.27 -7.41 -17.74
CA ALA A 298 3.15 -8.34 -17.06
C ALA A 298 3.51 -7.92 -15.61
N ARG A 299 3.39 -6.64 -15.25
CA ARG A 299 3.69 -6.16 -13.90
C ARG A 299 2.79 -6.81 -12.86
N LEU A 300 1.54 -7.10 -13.20
CA LEU A 300 0.59 -7.73 -12.27
C LEU A 300 1.09 -9.10 -11.80
N SER A 301 1.65 -9.90 -12.70
CA SER A 301 2.17 -11.24 -12.39
C SER A 301 3.51 -11.22 -11.63
N LEU A 302 4.22 -10.11 -11.63
CA LEU A 302 5.51 -9.96 -10.93
C LEU A 302 5.38 -9.46 -9.49
N ARG A 303 4.18 -9.06 -9.07
CA ARG A 303 3.93 -8.54 -7.72
C ARG A 303 4.28 -9.56 -6.66
N PHE A 304 4.87 -9.08 -5.57
CA PHE A 304 5.33 -9.90 -4.43
C PHE A 304 6.28 -11.04 -4.82
N GLY A 305 7.02 -10.87 -5.92
CA GLY A 305 7.96 -11.86 -6.44
C GLY A 305 7.31 -12.95 -7.28
N GLY A 306 6.11 -12.71 -7.85
CA GLY A 306 5.44 -13.68 -8.74
C GLY A 306 4.83 -14.87 -8.00
N ARG A 307 4.36 -14.68 -6.78
CA ARG A 307 3.75 -15.73 -5.93
C ARG A 307 2.25 -15.84 -6.15
#